data_89d5798879648abc2defc901973afcb6
#
_entry.id   89d5798879648abc2defc901973afcb6
#
_cell.length_a   1.000
_cell.length_b   1.000
_cell.length_c   1.000
_cell.angle_alpha   90.00
_cell.angle_beta   90.00
_cell.angle_gamma   90.00
#
_symmetry.space_group_name_H-M   'P 1'
#
loop_
_entity.id
_entity.type
_entity.pdbx_description
1 polymer ?
#
loop_
_entity_poly.entity_id
_entity_poly.type
_entity_poly.pdbx_seq_one_letter_code
_entity_poly.pdbx_strand_id
1 'polypeptide(L)'
;MVLTLAAGFLLAKQLGPSAKKKNQSVATGQDSLKNNGPFRMAYFEMDSVAANFDMVKDVKTELTKKEDDINREMDAMGKNFQQKYLYYQNQAKNGSLSQEQSDAASMELKKMDDDMKARKQQLDQEYNDLMVRRQNEIKTRIETFLNDYNQTRHYSYIISYEQGLFYFKDTAYNITADVVKGLNQYFKPAKSK
;
A
#
# COMPACT_ATOMS: atom_id res chain seq x y z
N MET A 1 6.46 0.91 17.21
CA MET A 1 6.03 -0.34 16.57
C MET A 1 6.62 -0.36 15.17
N VAL A 2 7.64 -1.18 14.94
CA VAL A 2 8.36 -1.22 13.66
C VAL A 2 7.47 -1.94 12.66
N LEU A 3 6.95 -1.21 11.66
CA LEU A 3 6.15 -1.76 10.58
C LEU A 3 7.09 -2.47 9.61
N THR A 4 7.24 -3.76 9.78
CA THR A 4 7.85 -4.63 8.77
C THR A 4 6.89 -4.71 7.59
N LEU A 5 7.22 -4.00 6.49
CA LEU A 5 6.65 -4.22 5.17
C LEU A 5 7.13 -5.59 4.65
N ALA A 6 6.67 -6.66 5.29
CA ALA A 6 6.78 -7.99 4.72
C ALA A 6 5.63 -8.15 3.73
N ALA A 7 5.98 -8.18 2.46
CA ALA A 7 5.07 -8.41 1.36
C ALA A 7 4.41 -9.79 1.49
N GLY A 8 3.23 -9.83 2.12
CA GLY A 8 2.34 -10.99 2.07
C GLY A 8 1.59 -10.99 0.73
N PHE A 9 2.19 -11.51 -0.31
CA PHE A 9 1.50 -11.77 -1.57
C PHE A 9 0.74 -13.11 -1.43
N LEU A 10 -0.48 -13.06 -0.84
CA LEU A 10 -1.38 -14.23 -0.79
C LEU A 10 -2.21 -14.27 -2.08
N LEU A 11 -1.89 -15.26 -2.91
CA LEU A 11 -2.67 -15.69 -4.07
C LEU A 11 -4.05 -16.18 -3.60
N ALA A 12 -5.10 -15.38 -3.75
CA ALA A 12 -6.47 -15.85 -3.62
C ALA A 12 -6.89 -16.55 -4.91
N LYS A 13 -6.95 -17.88 -4.85
CA LYS A 13 -7.50 -18.75 -5.89
C LYS A 13 -9.03 -18.68 -5.81
N GLN A 14 -9.68 -17.92 -6.68
CA GLN A 14 -11.13 -17.99 -6.84
C GLN A 14 -11.45 -19.10 -7.85
N LEU A 15 -12.14 -20.12 -7.34
CA LEU A 15 -12.83 -21.14 -8.14
C LEU A 15 -14.20 -20.58 -8.58
N GLY A 16 -14.34 -20.28 -9.85
CA GLY A 16 -15.63 -19.96 -10.48
C GLY A 16 -16.10 -21.11 -11.39
N PRO A 17 -17.39 -21.25 -11.64
CA PRO A 17 -17.99 -22.46 -12.18
C PRO A 17 -17.81 -22.63 -13.68
N SER A 18 -17.68 -23.91 -14.05
CA SER A 18 -17.62 -24.53 -15.36
C SER A 18 -18.66 -24.00 -16.36
N ALA A 19 -18.21 -23.48 -17.50
CA ALA A 19 -19.04 -23.31 -18.70
C ALA A 19 -18.40 -24.00 -19.91
N LYS A 20 -19.26 -24.74 -20.56
CA LYS A 20 -19.20 -25.61 -21.73
C LYS A 20 -18.11 -25.34 -22.78
N LYS A 21 -17.47 -26.46 -23.18
CA LYS A 21 -16.58 -26.62 -24.34
C LYS A 21 -17.24 -26.10 -25.63
N LYS A 22 -16.57 -25.16 -26.27
CA LYS A 22 -16.64 -24.89 -27.69
C LYS A 22 -15.26 -25.19 -28.26
N ASN A 23 -15.18 -26.21 -29.11
CA ASN A 23 -13.98 -26.57 -29.86
C ASN A 23 -13.53 -25.35 -30.68
N GLN A 24 -12.51 -24.67 -30.23
CA GLN A 24 -11.70 -23.79 -31.07
C GLN A 24 -10.37 -24.48 -31.28
N SER A 25 -10.05 -24.68 -32.55
CA SER A 25 -8.77 -25.15 -33.04
C SER A 25 -7.63 -24.44 -32.29
N VAL A 26 -6.82 -25.25 -31.62
CA VAL A 26 -5.55 -24.80 -31.05
C VAL A 26 -4.69 -24.35 -32.23
N ALA A 27 -4.65 -23.04 -32.46
CA ALA A 27 -3.58 -22.45 -33.24
C ALA A 27 -2.29 -22.77 -32.48
N THR A 28 -1.52 -23.69 -32.99
CA THR A 28 -0.17 -24.00 -32.56
C THR A 28 0.64 -22.73 -32.67
N GLY A 29 0.78 -22.01 -31.54
CA GLY A 29 1.60 -20.83 -31.42
C GLY A 29 3.09 -21.20 -31.45
N GLN A 30 3.56 -21.60 -32.63
CA GLN A 30 4.98 -21.91 -32.89
C GLN A 30 5.75 -20.71 -33.44
N ASP A 31 5.13 -19.52 -33.48
CA ASP A 31 5.79 -18.32 -34.04
C ASP A 31 6.39 -17.35 -33.02
N SER A 32 6.36 -17.69 -31.72
CA SER A 32 6.89 -16.78 -30.67
C SER A 32 8.34 -17.07 -30.23
N LEU A 33 9.01 -18.06 -30.83
CA LEU A 33 10.38 -18.43 -30.42
C LEU A 33 11.46 -17.91 -31.37
N LYS A 34 11.28 -16.78 -32.02
CA LYS A 34 12.34 -16.11 -32.79
C LYS A 34 13.15 -15.09 -31.97
N ASN A 35 13.38 -15.36 -30.70
CA ASN A 35 14.44 -14.66 -29.99
C ASN A 35 15.70 -15.55 -30.03
N ASN A 36 16.42 -15.54 -31.16
CA ASN A 36 17.63 -16.31 -31.38
C ASN A 36 18.86 -15.83 -30.57
N GLY A 37 18.63 -15.04 -29.51
CA GLY A 37 19.69 -14.62 -28.61
C GLY A 37 19.92 -15.61 -27.48
N PRO A 38 21.13 -15.64 -26.87
CA PRO A 38 21.38 -16.45 -25.69
C PRO A 38 20.44 -16.07 -24.56
N PHE A 39 19.93 -17.07 -23.84
CA PHE A 39 19.12 -16.83 -22.63
C PHE A 39 19.92 -15.99 -21.63
N ARG A 40 19.37 -14.87 -21.22
CA ARG A 40 20.00 -13.94 -20.26
C ARG A 40 19.04 -13.62 -19.15
N MET A 41 19.53 -13.72 -17.93
CA MET A 41 18.77 -13.36 -16.73
C MET A 41 19.50 -12.25 -15.98
N ALA A 42 18.74 -11.36 -15.34
CA ALA A 42 19.24 -10.40 -14.38
C ALA A 42 18.37 -10.40 -13.14
N TYR A 43 18.89 -9.89 -12.04
CA TYR A 43 18.11 -9.69 -10.82
C TYR A 43 18.42 -8.33 -10.19
N PHE A 44 17.46 -7.83 -9.43
CA PHE A 44 17.65 -6.67 -8.55
C PHE A 44 17.08 -6.98 -7.16
N GLU A 45 17.63 -6.31 -6.15
CA GLU A 45 17.22 -6.48 -4.76
C GLU A 45 16.14 -5.45 -4.42
N MET A 46 14.92 -5.93 -4.16
CA MET A 46 13.79 -5.05 -3.88
C MET A 46 14.02 -4.21 -2.61
N ASP A 47 14.66 -4.77 -1.57
CA ASP A 47 14.99 -4.04 -0.34
C ASP A 47 15.89 -2.84 -0.62
N SER A 48 16.87 -3.01 -1.50
CA SER A 48 17.76 -1.93 -1.93
C SER A 48 17.02 -0.87 -2.74
N VAL A 49 16.09 -1.28 -3.60
CA VAL A 49 15.23 -0.36 -4.35
C VAL A 49 14.32 0.40 -3.37
N ALA A 50 13.66 -0.30 -2.45
CA ALA A 50 12.79 0.31 -1.44
C ALA A 50 13.54 1.32 -0.54
N ALA A 51 14.80 1.05 -0.22
CA ALA A 51 15.63 1.94 0.59
C ALA A 51 16.13 3.18 -0.16
N ASN A 52 16.35 3.09 -1.48
CA ASN A 52 17.07 4.09 -2.25
C ASN A 52 16.26 4.76 -3.37
N PHE A 53 15.07 4.25 -3.71
CA PHE A 53 14.20 4.92 -4.66
C PHE A 53 13.46 6.07 -3.98
N ASP A 54 13.68 7.30 -4.46
CA ASP A 54 13.19 8.52 -3.81
C ASP A 54 11.67 8.56 -3.71
N MET A 55 10.95 8.07 -4.73
CA MET A 55 9.50 7.95 -4.68
C MET A 55 9.01 7.09 -3.49
N VAL A 56 9.72 6.03 -3.14
CA VAL A 56 9.37 5.19 -1.97
C VAL A 56 9.52 5.97 -0.68
N LYS A 57 10.55 6.82 -0.57
CA LYS A 57 10.75 7.72 0.59
C LYS A 57 9.63 8.74 0.70
N ASP A 58 9.23 9.33 -0.45
CA ASP A 58 8.13 10.30 -0.51
C ASP A 58 6.81 9.66 -0.08
N VAL A 59 6.51 8.47 -0.61
CA VAL A 59 5.31 7.70 -0.24
C VAL A 59 5.31 7.34 1.25
N LYS A 60 6.46 6.93 1.80
CA LYS A 60 6.58 6.65 3.24
C LYS A 60 6.27 7.89 4.07
N THR A 61 6.79 9.06 3.66
CA THR A 61 6.53 10.34 4.33
C THR A 61 5.05 10.71 4.25
N GLU A 62 4.41 10.53 3.09
CA GLU A 62 2.98 10.78 2.90
C GLU A 62 2.11 9.89 3.80
N LEU A 63 2.43 8.58 3.85
CA LEU A 63 1.69 7.63 4.70
C LEU A 63 1.86 7.95 6.19
N THR A 64 3.08 8.27 6.64
CA THR A 64 3.32 8.70 8.03
C THR A 64 2.51 9.96 8.36
N LYS A 65 2.51 10.95 7.46
CA LYS A 65 1.70 12.16 7.67
C LYS A 65 0.21 11.86 7.75
N LYS A 66 -0.30 10.99 6.88
CA LYS A 66 -1.73 10.59 6.93
C LYS A 66 -2.06 9.88 8.24
N GLU A 67 -1.16 9.01 8.74
CA GLU A 67 -1.32 8.34 10.05
C GLU A 67 -1.34 9.35 11.20
N ASP A 68 -0.45 10.34 11.19
CA ASP A 68 -0.41 11.41 12.18
C ASP A 68 -1.70 12.27 12.13
N ASP A 69 -2.21 12.57 10.93
CA ASP A 69 -3.46 13.30 10.75
C ASP A 69 -4.65 12.52 11.33
N ILE A 70 -4.71 11.21 11.08
CA ILE A 70 -5.74 10.31 11.64
C ILE A 70 -5.66 10.31 13.18
N ASN A 71 -4.48 10.15 13.74
CA ASN A 71 -4.28 10.12 15.17
C ASN A 71 -4.72 11.45 15.81
N ARG A 72 -4.37 12.60 15.21
CA ARG A 72 -4.79 13.92 15.71
C ARG A 72 -6.31 14.11 15.67
N GLU A 73 -6.96 13.65 14.59
CA GLU A 73 -8.43 13.74 14.47
C GLU A 73 -9.11 12.88 15.54
N MET A 74 -8.66 11.64 15.72
CA MET A 74 -9.22 10.72 16.72
C MET A 74 -8.98 11.21 18.14
N ASP A 75 -7.82 11.78 18.44
CA ASP A 75 -7.51 12.40 19.74
C ASP A 75 -8.42 13.60 20.03
N ALA A 76 -8.68 14.43 19.01
CA ALA A 76 -9.59 15.57 19.17
C ALA A 76 -11.02 15.12 19.45
N MET A 77 -11.50 14.09 18.73
CA MET A 77 -12.83 13.51 18.98
C MET A 77 -12.91 12.89 20.38
N GLY A 78 -11.88 12.15 20.81
CA GLY A 78 -11.82 11.55 22.15
C GLY A 78 -11.81 12.60 23.26
N LYS A 79 -11.07 13.70 23.11
CA LYS A 79 -11.06 14.82 24.06
C LYS A 79 -12.43 15.50 24.15
N ASN A 80 -13.10 15.71 23.00
CA ASN A 80 -14.44 16.30 22.97
C ASN A 80 -15.46 15.41 23.69
N PHE A 81 -15.42 14.10 23.41
CA PHE A 81 -16.25 13.13 24.11
C PHE A 81 -16.03 13.16 25.64
N GLN A 82 -14.76 13.14 26.07
CA GLN A 82 -14.41 13.19 27.49
C GLN A 82 -14.92 14.48 28.17
N GLN A 83 -14.77 15.64 27.51
CA GLN A 83 -15.26 16.91 28.03
C GLN A 83 -16.78 16.89 28.20
N LYS A 84 -17.51 16.39 27.20
CA LYS A 84 -18.99 16.27 27.28
C LYS A 84 -19.40 15.29 28.36
N TYR A 85 -18.74 14.15 28.48
CA TYR A 85 -19.02 13.19 29.52
C TYR A 85 -18.82 13.78 30.91
N LEU A 86 -17.71 14.44 31.16
CA LEU A 86 -17.47 15.12 32.47
C LEU A 86 -18.46 16.23 32.75
N TYR A 87 -18.85 16.99 31.72
CA TYR A 87 -19.88 18.01 31.85
C TYR A 87 -21.19 17.41 32.35
N TYR A 88 -21.73 16.40 31.69
CA TYR A 88 -22.97 15.75 32.08
C TYR A 88 -22.87 15.03 33.41
N GLN A 89 -21.73 14.40 33.70
CA GLN A 89 -21.49 13.79 35.01
C GLN A 89 -21.58 14.82 36.16
N ASN A 90 -21.00 15.99 35.97
CA ASN A 90 -21.06 17.07 36.96
C ASN A 90 -22.47 17.62 37.13
N GLN A 91 -23.22 17.83 36.05
CA GLN A 91 -24.60 18.26 36.09
C GLN A 91 -25.49 17.25 36.82
N ALA A 92 -25.30 15.97 36.58
CA ALA A 92 -26.03 14.91 37.26
C ALA A 92 -25.71 14.88 38.78
N LYS A 93 -24.43 15.01 39.16
CA LYS A 93 -24.02 15.06 40.58
C LYS A 93 -24.62 16.23 41.33
N ASN A 94 -24.80 17.36 40.67
CA ASN A 94 -25.37 18.59 41.27
C ASN A 94 -26.92 18.60 41.26
N GLY A 95 -27.54 17.50 40.79
CA GLY A 95 -29.01 17.45 40.67
C GLY A 95 -29.60 18.44 39.68
N SER A 96 -28.79 18.95 38.73
CA SER A 96 -29.16 20.00 37.78
C SER A 96 -29.81 19.46 36.50
N LEU A 97 -29.91 18.12 36.32
CA LEU A 97 -30.52 17.47 35.14
C LEU A 97 -31.91 16.93 35.50
N SER A 98 -32.91 17.28 34.70
CA SER A 98 -34.19 16.56 34.69
C SER A 98 -34.00 15.17 34.05
N GLN A 99 -35.01 14.29 34.23
CA GLN A 99 -34.97 12.95 33.59
C GLN A 99 -34.83 13.07 32.06
N GLU A 100 -35.62 13.95 31.45
CA GLU A 100 -35.56 14.19 29.99
C GLU A 100 -34.17 14.70 29.53
N GLN A 101 -33.56 15.60 30.31
CA GLN A 101 -32.20 16.08 30.01
C GLN A 101 -31.14 14.99 30.20
N SER A 102 -31.31 14.08 31.16
CA SER A 102 -30.41 12.93 31.37
C SER A 102 -30.52 11.94 30.22
N ASP A 103 -31.72 11.68 29.73
CA ASP A 103 -31.96 10.80 28.57
C ASP A 103 -31.35 11.41 27.31
N ALA A 104 -31.55 12.71 27.08
CA ALA A 104 -30.94 13.43 25.95
C ALA A 104 -29.39 13.39 26.00
N ALA A 105 -28.81 13.63 27.19
CA ALA A 105 -27.37 13.55 27.40
C ALA A 105 -26.80 12.14 27.07
N SER A 106 -27.54 11.11 27.49
CA SER A 106 -27.17 9.71 27.23
C SER A 106 -27.21 9.40 25.71
N MET A 107 -28.23 9.92 25.02
CA MET A 107 -28.35 9.78 23.55
C MET A 107 -27.23 10.53 22.83
N GLU A 108 -26.88 11.75 23.27
CA GLU A 108 -25.78 12.53 22.68
C GLU A 108 -24.44 11.80 22.84
N LEU A 109 -24.12 11.34 24.04
CA LEU A 109 -22.89 10.60 24.30
C LEU A 109 -22.80 9.31 23.48
N LYS A 110 -23.91 8.58 23.38
CA LYS A 110 -23.97 7.39 22.53
C LYS A 110 -23.72 7.75 21.06
N LYS A 111 -24.38 8.80 20.56
CA LYS A 111 -24.17 9.26 19.19
C LYS A 111 -22.72 9.66 18.94
N MET A 112 -22.07 10.36 19.87
CA MET A 112 -20.66 10.74 19.74
C MET A 112 -19.74 9.51 19.68
N ASP A 113 -20.00 8.47 20.47
CA ASP A 113 -19.26 7.21 20.44
C ASP A 113 -19.45 6.47 19.09
N ASP A 114 -20.70 6.40 18.61
CA ASP A 114 -21.02 5.77 17.33
C ASP A 114 -20.37 6.54 16.15
N ASP A 115 -20.45 7.89 16.15
CA ASP A 115 -19.82 8.76 15.15
C ASP A 115 -18.28 8.58 15.16
N MET A 116 -17.66 8.48 16.34
CA MET A 116 -16.23 8.26 16.48
C MET A 116 -15.79 6.91 15.91
N LYS A 117 -16.57 5.84 16.18
CA LYS A 117 -16.30 4.50 15.62
C LYS A 117 -16.45 4.49 14.10
N ALA A 118 -17.52 5.09 13.58
CA ALA A 118 -17.76 5.19 12.14
C ALA A 118 -16.64 5.99 11.46
N ARG A 119 -16.23 7.10 12.06
CA ARG A 119 -15.14 7.94 11.52
C ARG A 119 -13.81 7.20 11.50
N LYS A 120 -13.50 6.46 12.58
CA LYS A 120 -12.29 5.61 12.63
C LYS A 120 -12.26 4.60 11.50
N GLN A 121 -13.38 3.90 11.29
CA GLN A 121 -13.48 2.91 10.20
C GLN A 121 -13.28 3.55 8.81
N GLN A 122 -13.88 4.72 8.59
CA GLN A 122 -13.68 5.47 7.34
C GLN A 122 -12.23 5.87 7.13
N LEU A 123 -11.56 6.40 8.16
CA LEU A 123 -10.17 6.84 8.10
C LEU A 123 -9.22 5.67 7.85
N ASP A 124 -9.47 4.51 8.48
CA ASP A 124 -8.71 3.29 8.25
C ASP A 124 -8.85 2.81 6.80
N GLN A 125 -10.04 2.90 6.24
CA GLN A 125 -10.27 2.56 4.82
C GLN A 125 -9.54 3.52 3.89
N GLU A 126 -9.66 4.85 4.13
CA GLU A 126 -8.93 5.86 3.35
C GLU A 126 -7.42 5.63 3.37
N TYR A 127 -6.86 5.26 4.53
CA TYR A 127 -5.44 4.94 4.68
C TYR A 127 -5.05 3.69 3.87
N ASN A 128 -5.84 2.63 3.97
CA ASN A 128 -5.59 1.39 3.23
C ASN A 128 -5.68 1.62 1.71
N ASP A 129 -6.66 2.37 1.25
CA ASP A 129 -6.83 2.71 -0.17
C ASP A 129 -5.65 3.55 -0.68
N LEU A 130 -5.16 4.51 0.13
CA LEU A 130 -3.97 5.28 -0.20
C LEU A 130 -2.75 4.37 -0.32
N MET A 131 -2.53 3.49 0.67
CA MET A 131 -1.40 2.55 0.68
C MET A 131 -1.40 1.66 -0.56
N VAL A 132 -2.55 1.05 -0.90
CA VAL A 132 -2.67 0.17 -2.08
C VAL A 132 -2.40 0.95 -3.38
N ARG A 133 -2.96 2.15 -3.51
CA ARG A 133 -2.70 3.00 -4.69
C ARG A 133 -1.22 3.32 -4.86
N ARG A 134 -0.54 3.69 -3.77
CA ARG A 134 0.88 4.03 -3.80
C ARG A 134 1.78 2.83 -4.09
N GLN A 135 1.44 1.65 -3.54
CA GLN A 135 2.15 0.41 -3.87
C GLN A 135 2.03 0.06 -5.36
N ASN A 136 0.82 0.16 -5.92
CA ASN A 136 0.59 -0.09 -7.34
C ASN A 136 1.32 0.93 -8.22
N GLU A 137 1.37 2.20 -7.82
CA GLU A 137 2.12 3.23 -8.54
C GLU A 137 3.63 2.92 -8.55
N ILE A 138 4.22 2.59 -7.40
CA ILE A 138 5.63 2.20 -7.31
C ILE A 138 5.91 1.00 -8.23
N LYS A 139 5.07 -0.04 -8.15
CA LYS A 139 5.19 -1.22 -9.00
C LYS A 139 5.16 -0.86 -10.48
N THR A 140 4.18 -0.07 -10.92
CA THR A 140 4.05 0.37 -12.30
C THR A 140 5.29 1.16 -12.76
N ARG A 141 5.84 2.03 -11.91
CA ARG A 141 7.06 2.78 -12.20
C ARG A 141 8.27 1.87 -12.43
N ILE A 142 8.42 0.87 -11.55
CA ILE A 142 9.49 -0.13 -11.69
C ILE A 142 9.31 -0.92 -13.00
N GLU A 143 8.12 -1.42 -13.29
CA GLU A 143 7.83 -2.18 -14.51
C GLU A 143 8.07 -1.35 -15.78
N THR A 144 7.61 -0.09 -15.80
CA THR A 144 7.82 0.82 -16.92
C THR A 144 9.32 1.05 -17.17
N PHE A 145 10.06 1.38 -16.11
CA PHE A 145 11.50 1.56 -16.21
C PHE A 145 12.22 0.30 -16.70
N LEU A 146 11.89 -0.87 -16.15
CA LEU A 146 12.53 -2.14 -16.54
C LEU A 146 12.22 -2.52 -17.99
N ASN A 147 11.03 -2.24 -18.49
CA ASN A 147 10.67 -2.43 -19.88
C ASN A 147 11.57 -1.58 -20.80
N ASP A 148 11.72 -0.28 -20.50
CA ASP A 148 12.58 0.62 -21.27
C ASP A 148 14.06 0.23 -21.16
N TYR A 149 14.54 -0.07 -19.95
CA TYR A 149 15.91 -0.52 -19.70
C TYR A 149 16.25 -1.78 -20.47
N ASN A 150 15.30 -2.72 -20.60
CA ASN A 150 15.51 -3.99 -21.26
C ASN A 150 15.51 -3.90 -22.80
N GLN A 151 15.04 -2.81 -23.40
CA GLN A 151 15.05 -2.66 -24.87
C GLN A 151 16.46 -2.77 -25.47
N THR A 152 17.48 -2.33 -24.73
CA THR A 152 18.88 -2.39 -25.16
C THR A 152 19.68 -3.52 -24.52
N ARG A 153 19.18 -4.12 -23.44
CA ARG A 153 19.91 -5.15 -22.68
C ARG A 153 19.52 -6.56 -23.08
N HIS A 154 18.28 -6.73 -23.58
CA HIS A 154 17.76 -8.01 -24.10
C HIS A 154 17.83 -9.16 -23.09
N TYR A 155 17.53 -8.91 -21.81
CA TYR A 155 17.33 -9.96 -20.83
C TYR A 155 16.05 -10.74 -21.14
N SER A 156 16.11 -12.07 -21.02
CA SER A 156 14.93 -12.93 -21.11
C SER A 156 14.04 -12.77 -19.86
N TYR A 157 14.68 -12.57 -18.70
CA TYR A 157 14.00 -12.29 -17.43
C TYR A 157 14.79 -11.29 -16.61
N ILE A 158 14.06 -10.36 -15.97
CA ILE A 158 14.55 -9.54 -14.88
C ILE A 158 13.67 -9.85 -13.67
N ILE A 159 14.29 -10.38 -12.62
CA ILE A 159 13.57 -10.84 -11.43
C ILE A 159 13.89 -9.97 -10.20
N SER A 160 12.90 -9.78 -9.34
CA SER A 160 13.14 -9.25 -8.00
C SER A 160 13.70 -10.38 -7.13
N TYR A 161 14.89 -10.17 -6.57
CA TYR A 161 15.45 -11.11 -5.62
C TYR A 161 14.77 -10.94 -4.26
N GLU A 162 14.27 -12.07 -3.73
CA GLU A 162 13.72 -12.15 -2.38
C GLU A 162 14.45 -13.25 -1.61
N GLN A 163 14.78 -12.96 -0.34
CA GLN A 163 15.38 -13.93 0.55
C GLN A 163 14.47 -15.15 0.72
N GLY A 164 15.04 -16.34 0.61
CA GLY A 164 14.30 -17.60 0.77
C GLY A 164 13.75 -18.21 -0.53
N LEU A 165 13.71 -17.46 -1.63
CA LEU A 165 13.35 -17.99 -2.95
C LEU A 165 14.58 -18.48 -3.72
N PHE A 166 15.74 -17.85 -3.53
CA PHE A 166 16.98 -18.20 -4.20
C PHE A 166 18.08 -18.43 -3.18
N TYR A 167 18.74 -19.57 -3.26
CA TYR A 167 19.84 -19.96 -2.36
C TYR A 167 21.22 -19.57 -2.87
N PHE A 168 21.32 -19.29 -4.17
CA PHE A 168 22.55 -18.83 -4.81
C PHE A 168 22.23 -17.75 -5.84
N LYS A 169 23.04 -16.71 -5.90
CA LYS A 169 23.00 -15.65 -6.91
C LYS A 169 24.43 -15.23 -7.27
N ASP A 170 24.70 -15.17 -8.56
CA ASP A 170 25.95 -14.60 -9.04
C ASP A 170 25.82 -13.08 -9.13
N THR A 171 26.74 -12.37 -8.51
CA THR A 171 26.75 -10.90 -8.49
C THR A 171 26.94 -10.26 -9.85
N ALA A 172 27.47 -11.01 -10.84
CA ALA A 172 27.58 -10.54 -12.22
C ALA A 172 26.25 -10.24 -12.89
N TYR A 173 25.15 -10.83 -12.38
CA TYR A 173 23.78 -10.60 -12.88
C TYR A 173 22.98 -9.60 -12.06
N ASN A 174 23.60 -8.96 -11.06
CA ASN A 174 22.98 -7.97 -10.21
C ASN A 174 22.90 -6.61 -10.91
N ILE A 175 21.69 -6.13 -11.18
CA ILE A 175 21.43 -4.83 -11.79
C ILE A 175 20.83 -3.81 -10.80
N THR A 176 20.86 -4.09 -9.50
CA THR A 176 20.22 -3.25 -8.47
C THR A 176 20.65 -1.78 -8.55
N ALA A 177 21.97 -1.54 -8.70
CA ALA A 177 22.49 -0.17 -8.80
C ALA A 177 21.97 0.58 -10.03
N ASP A 178 21.90 -0.11 -11.18
CA ASP A 178 21.36 0.45 -12.42
C ASP A 178 19.87 0.76 -12.26
N VAL A 179 19.11 -0.14 -11.62
CA VAL A 179 17.67 0.02 -11.36
C VAL A 179 17.41 1.23 -10.45
N VAL A 180 18.09 1.32 -9.31
CA VAL A 180 17.94 2.46 -8.38
C VAL A 180 18.30 3.78 -9.05
N LYS A 181 19.46 3.83 -9.71
CA LYS A 181 19.92 5.03 -10.41
C LYS A 181 18.94 5.44 -11.52
N GLY A 182 18.52 4.45 -12.31
CA GLY A 182 17.61 4.68 -13.42
C GLY A 182 16.23 5.16 -12.96
N LEU A 183 15.64 4.53 -11.96
CA LEU A 183 14.37 4.95 -11.38
C LEU A 183 14.42 6.41 -10.89
N ASN A 184 15.46 6.79 -10.16
CA ASN A 184 15.61 8.15 -9.64
C ASN A 184 15.88 9.19 -10.74
N GLN A 185 16.45 8.78 -11.88
CA GLN A 185 16.64 9.67 -13.03
C GLN A 185 15.37 9.79 -13.88
N TYR A 186 14.66 8.68 -14.06
CA TYR A 186 13.48 8.59 -14.92
C TYR A 186 12.25 9.24 -14.27
N PHE A 187 12.08 9.02 -12.96
CA PHE A 187 10.94 9.51 -12.20
C PHE A 187 11.40 10.56 -11.16
N LYS A 188 11.94 11.67 -11.62
CA LYS A 188 12.24 12.77 -10.71
C LYS A 188 10.93 13.30 -10.12
N PRO A 189 10.83 13.43 -8.78
CA PRO A 189 9.68 14.08 -8.18
C PRO A 189 9.53 15.48 -8.78
N ALA A 190 8.28 15.87 -9.07
CA ALA A 190 8.00 17.24 -9.45
C ALA A 190 8.49 18.13 -8.29
N LYS A 191 9.47 19.02 -8.57
CA LYS A 191 9.92 19.97 -7.54
C LYS A 191 8.69 20.70 -7.01
N SER A 192 8.34 20.48 -5.76
CA SER A 192 7.36 21.28 -5.05
C SER A 192 7.84 22.74 -5.13
N LYS A 193 7.07 23.57 -5.84
CA LYS A 193 7.22 25.02 -5.81
C LYS A 193 6.75 25.57 -4.49
#